data_ba23c834ac06824b23d9f4cc56962f54
#
_entry.id   ba23c834ac06824b23d9f4cc56962f54
#
_cell.length_a   1.000
_cell.length_b   1.000
_cell.length_c   1.000
_cell.angle_alpha   90.00
_cell.angle_beta   90.00
_cell.angle_gamma   90.00
#
_symmetry.space_group_name_H-M   'P 1'
#
loop_
_entity.id
_entity.type
_entity.pdbx_description
1 polymer ?
#
loop_
_entity_poly.entity_id
_entity_poly.type
_entity_poly.pdbx_seq_one_letter_code
_entity_poly.pdbx_strand_id
1 'polypeptide(L)'
;MRLKIENAMKELKETIPFRVRFSEVDSMNIVWHGSYPLYFEDAREAFGRKYGLGYYDIFDNGYYAPLVELTFKYKKPITYGMKPEITIIYRYTDSAKIVFDYEIKDSTNGELLAEGHSVQVFMDRNYQLVWANPEFYEEWKKRWQD
;
A
#
# COMPACT_ATOMS: atom_id res chain seq x y z
N MET A 1 -3.65 -2.44 -29.51
CA MET A 1 -2.31 -2.09 -29.02
C MET A 1 -2.28 -1.75 -27.54
N ARG A 2 -3.21 -0.93 -27.08
CA ARG A 2 -3.34 -0.59 -25.66
C ARG A 2 -3.61 -1.83 -24.80
N LEU A 3 -4.50 -2.72 -25.22
CA LEU A 3 -4.81 -3.97 -24.50
C LEU A 3 -3.60 -4.89 -24.38
N LYS A 4 -2.70 -4.92 -25.37
CA LYS A 4 -1.47 -5.72 -25.30
C LYS A 4 -0.47 -5.14 -24.31
N ILE A 5 -0.41 -3.81 -24.17
CA ILE A 5 0.47 -3.13 -23.22
C ILE A 5 -0.06 -3.34 -21.79
N GLU A 6 -1.35 -3.21 -21.60
CA GLU A 6 -1.99 -3.45 -20.29
C GLU A 6 -1.83 -4.90 -19.84
N ASN A 7 -1.96 -5.85 -20.77
CA ASN A 7 -1.79 -7.28 -20.49
C ASN A 7 -0.32 -7.67 -20.27
N ALA A 8 0.63 -6.87 -20.75
CA ALA A 8 2.06 -7.11 -20.54
C ALA A 8 2.55 -6.64 -19.18
N MET A 9 1.81 -5.74 -18.52
CA MET A 9 2.16 -5.26 -17.18
C MET A 9 1.66 -6.25 -16.13
N LYS A 10 2.61 -6.84 -15.40
CA LYS A 10 2.25 -7.69 -14.26
C LYS A 10 1.62 -6.85 -13.17
N GLU A 11 0.50 -7.33 -12.65
CA GLU A 11 -0.08 -6.73 -11.47
C GLU A 11 0.75 -7.11 -10.25
N LEU A 12 1.36 -6.13 -9.62
CA LEU A 12 2.13 -6.34 -8.40
C LEU A 12 1.22 -6.17 -7.21
N LYS A 13 1.09 -7.21 -6.44
CA LYS A 13 0.22 -7.19 -5.25
C LYS A 13 0.70 -8.15 -4.18
N GLU A 14 0.27 -7.88 -2.96
CA GLU A 14 0.50 -8.75 -1.82
C GLU A 14 -0.75 -8.80 -0.97
N THR A 15 -1.06 -9.95 -0.44
CA THR A 15 -2.16 -10.14 0.51
C THR A 15 -1.58 -10.71 1.80
N ILE A 16 -1.88 -10.06 2.91
CA ILE A 16 -1.47 -10.53 4.24
C ILE A 16 -2.68 -10.62 5.16
N PRO A 17 -2.74 -11.66 6.00
CA PRO A 17 -3.71 -11.67 7.09
C PRO A 17 -3.25 -10.69 8.16
N PHE A 18 -4.20 -10.13 8.90
CA PHE A 18 -3.86 -9.36 10.08
C PHE A 18 -4.83 -9.68 11.20
N ARG A 19 -4.39 -9.39 12.41
CA ARG A 19 -5.17 -9.61 13.62
C ARG A 19 -5.64 -8.27 14.17
N VAL A 20 -6.94 -8.14 14.41
CA VAL A 20 -7.49 -6.99 15.10
C VAL A 20 -7.09 -7.08 16.59
N ARG A 21 -6.42 -6.05 17.08
CA ARG A 21 -6.05 -5.96 18.48
C ARG A 21 -7.19 -5.33 19.29
N PHE A 22 -7.35 -5.76 20.53
CA PHE A 22 -8.36 -5.19 21.41
C PHE A 22 -8.20 -3.67 21.55
N SER A 23 -6.96 -3.18 21.55
CA SER A 23 -6.65 -1.75 21.62
C SER A 23 -7.07 -0.96 20.36
N GLU A 24 -7.44 -1.63 19.29
CA GLU A 24 -7.80 -1.02 18.02
C GLU A 24 -9.32 -0.90 17.83
N VAL A 25 -10.11 -1.47 18.74
CA VAL A 25 -11.58 -1.39 18.66
C VAL A 25 -12.11 -0.33 19.63
N ASP A 26 -13.26 0.21 19.29
CA ASP A 26 -13.97 1.18 20.12
C ASP A 26 -15.01 0.48 21.02
N SER A 27 -15.80 1.28 21.74
CA SER A 27 -16.83 0.78 22.64
C SER A 27 -17.93 -0.01 21.96
N MET A 28 -18.05 0.09 20.64
CA MET A 28 -19.03 -0.66 19.84
C MET A 28 -18.46 -2.01 19.33
N ASN A 29 -17.28 -2.38 19.77
CA ASN A 29 -16.56 -3.57 19.30
C ASN A 29 -16.22 -3.53 17.81
N ILE A 30 -16.09 -2.35 17.23
CA ILE A 30 -15.63 -2.19 15.85
C ILE A 30 -14.30 -1.46 15.83
N VAL A 31 -13.48 -1.77 14.82
CA VAL A 31 -12.18 -1.13 14.64
C VAL A 31 -12.39 0.37 14.51
N TRP A 32 -11.70 1.12 15.38
CA TRP A 32 -11.74 2.57 15.33
C TRP A 32 -11.17 3.07 14.01
N HIS A 33 -11.85 4.07 13.42
CA HIS A 33 -11.45 4.58 12.10
C HIS A 33 -9.99 5.04 12.03
N GLY A 34 -9.40 5.46 13.13
CA GLY A 34 -7.99 5.87 13.19
C GLY A 34 -6.99 4.72 13.21
N SER A 35 -7.44 3.46 13.33
CA SER A 35 -6.55 2.29 13.30
C SER A 35 -6.24 1.81 11.88
N TYR A 36 -7.03 2.16 10.88
CA TYR A 36 -6.86 1.70 9.50
C TYR A 36 -5.51 2.07 8.89
N PRO A 37 -4.95 3.27 9.17
CA PRO A 37 -3.61 3.59 8.66
C PRO A 37 -2.53 2.58 9.06
N LEU A 38 -2.65 1.97 10.24
CA LEU A 38 -1.70 0.96 10.72
C LEU A 38 -1.74 -0.30 9.86
N TYR A 39 -2.91 -0.75 9.49
CA TYR A 39 -3.06 -1.92 8.62
C TYR A 39 -2.50 -1.65 7.22
N PHE A 40 -2.73 -0.46 6.71
CA PHE A 40 -2.20 -0.05 5.40
C PHE A 40 -0.68 0.06 5.42
N GLU A 41 -0.12 0.54 6.52
CA GLU A 41 1.34 0.60 6.70
C GLU A 41 1.95 -0.79 6.71
N ASP A 42 1.35 -1.73 7.44
CA ASP A 42 1.80 -3.12 7.45
C ASP A 42 1.76 -3.74 6.05
N ALA A 43 0.73 -3.41 5.28
CA ALA A 43 0.60 -3.87 3.90
C ALA A 43 1.69 -3.30 3.00
N ARG A 44 2.00 -2.00 3.13
CA ARG A 44 3.09 -1.37 2.38
C ARG A 44 4.43 -2.01 2.72
N GLU A 45 4.67 -2.28 4.00
CA GLU A 45 5.89 -2.94 4.45
C GLU A 45 6.02 -4.35 3.86
N ALA A 46 4.92 -5.11 3.86
CA ALA A 46 4.91 -6.46 3.25
C ALA A 46 5.17 -6.40 1.75
N PHE A 47 4.56 -5.44 1.05
CA PHE A 47 4.81 -5.20 -0.37
C PHE A 47 6.28 -4.87 -0.62
N GLY A 48 6.84 -3.98 0.19
CA GLY A 48 8.24 -3.57 0.08
C GLY A 48 9.20 -4.73 0.23
N ARG A 49 8.95 -5.63 1.17
CA ARG A 49 9.77 -6.84 1.36
C ARG A 49 9.66 -7.78 0.16
N LYS A 50 8.47 -7.95 -0.38
CA LYS A 50 8.25 -8.87 -1.50
C LYS A 50 8.88 -8.39 -2.79
N TYR A 51 8.79 -7.10 -3.08
CA TYR A 51 9.18 -6.54 -4.37
C TYR A 51 10.44 -5.66 -4.34
N GLY A 52 11.07 -5.52 -3.19
CA GLY A 52 12.29 -4.72 -3.10
C GLY A 52 12.04 -3.22 -3.15
N LEU A 53 10.96 -2.75 -2.53
CA LEU A 53 10.63 -1.32 -2.43
C LEU A 53 10.27 -0.95 -0.99
N GLY A 54 11.02 -1.47 -0.03
CA GLY A 54 10.82 -1.18 1.38
C GLY A 54 11.52 0.10 1.82
N TYR A 55 11.35 0.43 3.09
CA TYR A 55 11.92 1.64 3.68
C TYR A 55 13.43 1.74 3.44
N TYR A 56 14.18 0.67 3.71
CA TYR A 56 15.63 0.70 3.54
C TYR A 56 16.05 0.70 2.08
N ASP A 57 15.28 0.10 1.18
CA ASP A 57 15.57 0.18 -0.25
C ASP A 57 15.54 1.64 -0.72
N ILE A 58 14.57 2.40 -0.23
CA ILE A 58 14.42 3.82 -0.55
C ILE A 58 15.49 4.65 0.17
N PHE A 59 15.65 4.43 1.47
CA PHE A 59 16.59 5.18 2.31
C PHE A 59 18.03 5.00 1.85
N ASP A 60 18.45 3.76 1.56
CA ASP A 60 19.82 3.47 1.14
C ASP A 60 20.15 4.08 -0.22
N ASN A 61 19.15 4.40 -1.02
CA ASN A 61 19.30 5.11 -2.28
C ASN A 61 19.24 6.64 -2.14
N GLY A 62 19.15 7.14 -0.92
CA GLY A 62 19.24 8.57 -0.63
C GLY A 62 17.91 9.31 -0.54
N TYR A 63 16.81 8.60 -0.35
CA TYR A 63 15.48 9.20 -0.38
C TYR A 63 14.62 8.77 0.80
N TYR A 64 13.59 9.57 1.05
CA TYR A 64 12.41 9.22 1.82
C TYR A 64 11.20 9.21 0.89
N ALA A 65 10.17 8.46 1.24
CA ALA A 65 8.94 8.41 0.45
C ALA A 65 7.71 8.68 1.33
N PRO A 66 7.49 9.94 1.72
CA PRO A 66 6.36 10.29 2.59
C PRO A 66 5.03 10.14 1.89
N LEU A 67 4.00 9.83 2.67
CA LEU A 67 2.62 9.86 2.20
C LEU A 67 2.17 11.32 2.00
N VAL A 68 1.52 11.59 0.89
CA VAL A 68 0.87 12.88 0.63
C VAL A 68 -0.64 12.74 0.48
N GLU A 69 -1.12 11.52 0.28
CA GLU A 69 -2.54 11.22 0.20
C GLU A 69 -2.80 9.86 0.81
N LEU A 70 -3.85 9.77 1.62
CA LEU A 70 -4.29 8.52 2.23
C LEU A 70 -5.80 8.60 2.40
N THR A 71 -6.53 7.77 1.67
CA THR A 71 -7.99 7.77 1.70
C THR A 71 -8.53 6.40 2.07
N PHE A 72 -9.68 6.39 2.70
CA PHE A 72 -10.37 5.19 3.16
C PHE A 72 -11.84 5.23 2.76
N LYS A 73 -12.38 4.07 2.42
CA LYS A 73 -13.80 3.87 2.26
C LYS A 73 -14.22 2.71 3.15
N TYR A 74 -15.06 2.99 4.14
CA TYR A 74 -15.54 2.01 5.10
C TYR A 74 -16.82 1.41 4.55
N LYS A 75 -16.80 0.12 4.24
CA LYS A 75 -17.94 -0.58 3.66
C LYS A 75 -18.75 -1.32 4.73
N LYS A 76 -18.05 -2.06 5.59
CA LYS A 76 -18.63 -2.81 6.70
C LYS A 76 -17.72 -2.77 7.91
N PRO A 77 -18.27 -2.82 9.11
CA PRO A 77 -17.46 -2.81 10.32
C PRO A 77 -16.54 -4.02 10.40
N ILE A 78 -15.33 -3.79 10.89
CA ILE A 78 -14.41 -4.87 11.25
C ILE A 78 -14.54 -5.03 12.77
N THR A 79 -14.90 -6.22 13.22
CA THR A 79 -15.11 -6.48 14.63
C THR A 79 -13.95 -7.29 15.21
N TYR A 80 -13.79 -7.20 16.53
CA TYR A 80 -12.81 -8.03 17.26
C TYR A 80 -13.19 -9.50 17.09
N GLY A 81 -12.22 -10.30 16.72
CA GLY A 81 -12.44 -11.73 16.48
C GLY A 81 -12.63 -12.10 14.99
N MET A 82 -12.87 -11.13 14.12
CA MET A 82 -12.82 -11.37 12.68
C MET A 82 -11.43 -11.79 12.24
N LYS A 83 -11.36 -12.42 11.06
CA LYS A 83 -10.11 -12.82 10.42
C LYS A 83 -9.95 -12.04 9.12
N PRO A 84 -9.60 -10.75 9.19
CA PRO A 84 -9.43 -9.95 8.00
C PRO A 84 -8.10 -10.22 7.30
N GLU A 85 -8.09 -9.91 6.01
CA GLU A 85 -6.85 -9.86 5.23
C GLU A 85 -6.85 -8.58 4.41
N ILE A 86 -5.65 -8.04 4.18
CA ILE A 86 -5.47 -6.84 3.39
C ILE A 86 -4.67 -7.17 2.14
N THR A 87 -5.17 -6.71 0.99
CA THR A 87 -4.47 -6.79 -0.28
C THR A 87 -4.03 -5.39 -0.66
N ILE A 88 -2.75 -5.24 -0.96
CA ILE A 88 -2.16 -4.01 -1.48
C ILE A 88 -1.81 -4.23 -2.94
N ILE A 89 -2.19 -3.27 -3.80
CA ILE A 89 -2.04 -3.36 -5.24
C ILE A 89 -1.26 -2.14 -5.70
N TYR A 90 -0.12 -2.38 -6.35
CA TYR A 90 0.68 -1.30 -6.92
C TYR A 90 0.03 -0.80 -8.20
N ARG A 91 -0.10 0.53 -8.32
CA ARG A 91 -0.60 1.18 -9.54
C ARG A 91 0.56 1.88 -10.23
N TYR A 92 0.90 1.39 -11.40
CA TYR A 92 1.98 1.98 -12.19
C TYR A 92 1.69 3.43 -12.55
N THR A 93 2.72 4.26 -12.50
CA THR A 93 2.68 5.66 -12.96
C THR A 93 4.05 6.03 -13.52
N ASP A 94 4.07 6.89 -14.53
CA ASP A 94 5.31 7.41 -15.08
C ASP A 94 5.94 8.50 -14.20
N SER A 95 5.18 9.05 -13.28
CA SER A 95 5.65 10.13 -12.42
C SER A 95 6.44 9.61 -11.22
N ALA A 96 7.09 10.54 -10.50
CA ALA A 96 7.87 10.24 -9.29
C ALA A 96 6.95 10.04 -8.10
N LYS A 97 6.10 9.02 -8.18
CA LYS A 97 5.11 8.68 -7.15
C LYS A 97 5.02 7.19 -6.98
N ILE A 98 4.71 6.77 -5.76
CA ILE A 98 4.36 5.39 -5.46
C ILE A 98 2.87 5.38 -5.11
N VAL A 99 2.07 4.70 -5.91
CA VAL A 99 0.61 4.69 -5.80
C VAL A 99 0.13 3.29 -5.48
N PHE A 100 -0.66 3.16 -4.43
CA PHE A 100 -1.25 1.89 -4.02
C PHE A 100 -2.75 2.01 -3.85
N ASP A 101 -3.44 0.94 -4.20
CA ASP A 101 -4.82 0.68 -3.77
C ASP A 101 -4.83 -0.46 -2.77
N TYR A 102 -5.82 -0.48 -1.90
CA TYR A 102 -5.95 -1.47 -0.83
C TYR A 102 -7.36 -1.99 -0.75
N GLU A 103 -7.48 -3.26 -0.40
CA GLU A 103 -8.76 -3.89 -0.08
C GLU A 103 -8.62 -4.70 1.20
N ILE A 104 -9.54 -4.50 2.13
CA ILE A 104 -9.64 -5.34 3.33
C ILE A 104 -10.87 -6.21 3.16
N LYS A 105 -10.68 -7.52 3.28
CA LYS A 105 -11.74 -8.52 3.16
C LYS A 105 -11.76 -9.41 4.39
N ASP A 106 -12.94 -9.93 4.70
CA ASP A 106 -13.09 -11.02 5.65
C ASP A 106 -12.59 -12.30 4.96
N SER A 107 -11.55 -12.92 5.49
CA SER A 107 -10.95 -14.11 4.87
C SER A 107 -11.87 -15.33 4.92
N THR A 108 -12.89 -15.32 5.77
CA THR A 108 -13.81 -16.47 5.92
C THR A 108 -14.85 -16.53 4.81
N ASN A 109 -15.25 -15.38 4.25
CA ASN A 109 -16.32 -15.33 3.23
C ASN A 109 -15.97 -14.46 2.02
N GLY A 110 -14.82 -13.79 2.02
CA GLY A 110 -14.40 -12.91 0.92
C GLY A 110 -15.11 -11.57 0.85
N GLU A 111 -15.89 -11.21 1.88
CA GLU A 111 -16.66 -9.99 1.89
C GLU A 111 -15.76 -8.76 2.02
N LEU A 112 -15.99 -7.75 1.18
CA LEU A 112 -15.23 -6.51 1.20
C LEU A 112 -15.66 -5.65 2.39
N LEU A 113 -14.69 -5.34 3.26
CA LEU A 113 -14.92 -4.57 4.49
C LEU A 113 -14.49 -3.11 4.33
N ALA A 114 -13.42 -2.85 3.60
CA ALA A 114 -12.90 -1.52 3.39
C ALA A 114 -12.05 -1.46 2.14
N GLU A 115 -11.91 -0.26 1.60
CA GLU A 115 -11.00 0.05 0.49
C GLU A 115 -10.12 1.23 0.90
N GLY A 116 -8.99 1.37 0.23
CA GLY A 116 -8.11 2.49 0.46
C GLY A 116 -7.26 2.84 -0.74
N HIS A 117 -6.63 4.00 -0.64
CA HIS A 117 -5.74 4.52 -1.67
C HIS A 117 -4.67 5.36 -1.01
N SER A 118 -3.43 5.23 -1.47
CA SER A 118 -2.34 6.06 -0.97
C SER A 118 -1.43 6.52 -2.10
N VAL A 119 -0.86 7.70 -1.90
CA VAL A 119 0.15 8.26 -2.80
C VAL A 119 1.34 8.69 -1.95
N GLN A 120 2.52 8.24 -2.33
CA GLN A 120 3.79 8.67 -1.76
C GLN A 120 4.56 9.44 -2.83
N VAL A 121 5.31 10.43 -2.40
CA VAL A 121 6.27 11.16 -3.24
C VAL A 121 7.66 10.91 -2.71
N PHE A 122 8.69 11.41 -3.40
CA PHE A 122 10.07 11.27 -2.95
C PHE A 122 10.58 12.59 -2.39
N MET A 123 11.34 12.48 -1.32
CA MET A 123 12.11 13.57 -0.73
C MET A 123 13.57 13.16 -0.66
N ASP A 124 14.47 14.11 -0.85
CA ASP A 124 15.88 13.87 -0.55
C ASP A 124 16.12 13.91 0.98
N ARG A 125 17.35 13.67 1.40
CA ARG A 125 17.68 13.63 2.84
C ARG A 125 17.64 14.99 3.53
N ASN A 126 17.50 16.06 2.76
CA ASN A 126 17.29 17.42 3.27
C ASN A 126 15.80 17.79 3.31
N TYR A 127 14.92 16.80 3.15
CA TYR A 127 13.45 16.97 3.16
C TYR A 127 12.94 17.87 2.03
N GLN A 128 13.65 17.88 0.90
CA GLN A 128 13.22 18.59 -0.29
C GLN A 128 12.53 17.65 -1.26
N LEU A 129 11.38 18.06 -1.78
CA LEU A 129 10.63 17.26 -2.75
C LEU A 129 11.45 17.05 -4.03
N VAL A 130 11.38 15.83 -4.56
CA VAL A 130 12.04 15.44 -5.79
C VAL A 130 10.97 15.23 -6.86
N TRP A 131 11.03 16.00 -7.93
CA TRP A 131 10.02 15.95 -9.00
C TRP A 131 10.36 14.96 -10.10
N ALA A 132 11.65 14.66 -10.29
CA ALA A 132 12.11 13.67 -11.26
C ALA A 132 12.15 12.30 -10.60
N ASN A 133 11.84 11.26 -11.37
CA ASN A 133 11.94 9.88 -10.87
C ASN A 133 13.38 9.58 -10.41
N PRO A 134 13.58 9.14 -9.16
CA PRO A 134 14.89 8.63 -8.75
C PRO A 134 15.34 7.48 -9.64
N GLU A 135 16.61 7.42 -9.95
CA GLU A 135 17.16 6.39 -10.82
C GLU A 135 16.86 4.98 -10.34
N PHE A 136 17.00 4.73 -9.03
CA PHE A 136 16.70 3.41 -8.47
C PHE A 136 15.24 3.01 -8.68
N TYR A 137 14.31 3.97 -8.64
CA TYR A 137 12.88 3.71 -8.84
C TYR A 137 12.58 3.43 -10.31
N GLU A 138 13.22 4.14 -11.24
CA GLU A 138 13.12 3.84 -12.66
C GLU A 138 13.60 2.42 -12.96
N GLU A 139 14.73 2.02 -12.38
CA GLU A 139 15.26 0.66 -12.52
C GLU A 139 14.34 -0.38 -11.89
N TRP A 140 13.76 -0.07 -10.73
CA TRP A 140 12.80 -0.93 -10.07
C TRP A 140 11.56 -1.15 -10.94
N LYS A 141 11.01 -0.08 -11.51
CA LYS A 141 9.86 -0.18 -12.42
C LYS A 141 10.17 -1.06 -13.62
N LYS A 142 11.32 -0.87 -14.24
CA LYS A 142 11.75 -1.69 -15.38
C LYS A 142 11.87 -3.16 -15.03
N ARG A 143 12.42 -3.45 -13.85
CA ARG A 143 12.60 -4.82 -13.39
C ARG A 143 11.29 -5.58 -13.30
N TRP A 144 10.24 -4.92 -12.85
CA TRP A 144 8.95 -5.55 -12.62
C TRP A 144 7.96 -5.44 -13.78
N GLN A 145 8.27 -4.64 -14.79
CA GLN A 145 7.45 -4.52 -16.01
C GLN A 145 7.79 -5.57 -17.06
N ASP A 146 8.99 -6.07 -17.03
CA ASP A 146 9.44 -7.12 -17.94
C ASP A 146 9.02 -8.49 -17.37
#